data_56ffd3cf6144742cd8b6b75e1fef8038
#
_entry.id   56ffd3cf6144742cd8b6b75e1fef8038
#
_cell.length_a   1.000
_cell.length_b   1.000
_cell.length_c   1.000
_cell.angle_alpha   90.00
_cell.angle_beta   90.00
_cell.angle_gamma   90.00
#
_symmetry.space_group_name_H-M   'P 1'
#
loop_
_entity.id
_entity.type
_entity.pdbx_description
1 polymer ?
#
loop_
_entity_poly.entity_id
_entity_poly.type
_entity_poly.pdbx_seq_one_letter_code
_entity_poly.pdbx_strand_id
1 'polypeptide(L)'
;MTSLHDVYINRVAAFLPNEPVTNDQMEQVLGMIGNTPSRVRKMILRSNAIKTRHYAINPETRETTHTSTELAVEAINDLIRQGMNVNEVSCLACGTSYPDQIMPGQGVMVHGLIPNAPPYEVLTTAGVCVAGMA
;
A
#
# COMPACT_ATOMS: atom_id res chain seq x y z
N MET A 1 3.39 36.05 -15.22
CA MET A 1 4.14 34.75 -15.20
C MET A 1 4.22 34.34 -13.77
N THR A 2 3.45 33.32 -13.36
CA THR A 2 3.59 32.68 -12.05
C THR A 2 4.93 32.01 -12.02
N SER A 3 5.82 32.41 -11.11
CA SER A 3 7.07 31.68 -10.89
C SER A 3 6.72 30.26 -10.42
N LEU A 4 7.19 29.26 -11.15
CA LEU A 4 7.14 27.88 -10.68
C LEU A 4 7.99 27.80 -9.40
N HIS A 5 7.37 27.42 -8.31
CA HIS A 5 8.11 27.13 -7.08
C HIS A 5 8.75 25.75 -7.23
N ASP A 6 9.98 25.62 -6.72
CA ASP A 6 10.65 24.32 -6.66
C ASP A 6 9.85 23.38 -5.76
N VAL A 7 9.71 22.12 -6.20
CA VAL A 7 9.02 21.06 -5.47
C VAL A 7 10.04 20.00 -5.06
N TYR A 8 9.98 19.58 -3.80
CA TYR A 8 10.95 18.65 -3.23
C TYR A 8 10.26 17.44 -2.62
N ILE A 9 10.90 16.26 -2.73
CA ILE A 9 10.55 15.07 -1.96
C ILE A 9 11.32 15.13 -0.64
N ASN A 10 10.64 15.46 0.45
CA ASN A 10 11.28 15.65 1.75
C ASN A 10 11.50 14.32 2.49
N ARG A 11 10.55 13.38 2.40
CA ARG A 11 10.59 12.08 3.07
C ARG A 11 9.94 11.01 2.23
N VAL A 12 10.38 9.78 2.44
CA VAL A 12 9.78 8.59 1.86
C VAL A 12 9.69 7.53 2.95
N ALA A 13 8.59 6.81 3.01
CA ALA A 13 8.41 5.66 3.88
C ALA A 13 7.73 4.51 3.13
N ALA A 14 7.90 3.30 3.65
CA ALA A 14 7.24 2.11 3.14
C ALA A 14 6.90 1.17 4.30
N PHE A 15 5.73 0.58 4.26
CA PHE A 15 5.34 -0.48 5.17
C PHE A 15 5.17 -1.78 4.39
N LEU A 16 5.80 -2.83 4.87
CA LEU A 16 5.72 -4.18 4.30
C LEU A 16 5.11 -5.10 5.38
N PRO A 17 3.90 -5.64 5.16
CA PRO A 17 3.25 -6.47 6.16
C PRO A 17 3.92 -7.84 6.28
N ASN A 18 3.94 -8.38 7.49
CA ASN A 18 4.41 -9.72 7.80
C ASN A 18 5.85 -10.03 7.32
N GLU A 19 6.27 -11.28 7.41
CA GLU A 19 7.57 -11.72 6.95
C GLU A 19 7.62 -11.88 5.41
N PRO A 20 8.81 -11.69 4.79
CA PRO A 20 8.95 -11.86 3.36
C PRO A 20 8.75 -13.32 2.94
N VAL A 21 7.96 -13.52 1.90
CA VAL A 21 7.64 -14.84 1.32
C VAL A 21 8.42 -15.03 0.02
N THR A 22 9.19 -16.10 -0.07
CA THR A 22 9.92 -16.46 -1.29
C THR A 22 8.99 -17.01 -2.38
N ASN A 23 9.49 -17.06 -3.61
CA ASN A 23 8.73 -17.63 -4.74
C ASN A 23 8.31 -19.08 -4.51
N ASP A 24 9.10 -19.87 -3.77
CA ASP A 24 8.78 -21.28 -3.49
C ASP A 24 7.72 -21.42 -2.38
N GLN A 25 7.64 -20.47 -1.47
CA GLN A 25 6.68 -20.45 -0.37
C GLN A 25 5.31 -19.86 -0.74
N MET A 26 5.20 -19.21 -1.90
CA MET A 26 3.96 -18.51 -2.31
C MET A 26 2.70 -19.34 -2.17
N GLU A 27 2.72 -20.59 -2.64
CA GLU A 27 1.55 -21.46 -2.63
C GLU A 27 1.20 -21.97 -1.22
N GLN A 28 2.16 -21.95 -0.29
CA GLN A 28 1.89 -22.24 1.12
C GLN A 28 1.07 -21.10 1.76
N VAL A 29 1.36 -19.86 1.40
CA VAL A 29 0.66 -18.67 1.92
C VAL A 29 -0.66 -18.41 1.19
N LEU A 30 -0.66 -18.43 -0.14
CA LEU A 30 -1.84 -18.10 -0.95
C LEU A 30 -2.77 -19.28 -1.21
N GLY A 31 -2.29 -20.51 -1.02
CA GLY A 31 -2.99 -21.73 -1.43
C GLY A 31 -2.72 -22.10 -2.88
N MET A 32 -3.16 -23.28 -3.24
CA MET A 32 -3.05 -23.84 -4.59
C MET A 32 -4.39 -23.80 -5.31
N ILE A 33 -4.40 -23.51 -6.60
CA ILE A 33 -5.60 -23.57 -7.44
C ILE A 33 -5.88 -25.05 -7.75
N GLY A 34 -7.05 -25.56 -7.34
CA GLY A 34 -7.43 -26.95 -7.55
C GLY A 34 -6.51 -27.97 -6.88
N ASN A 35 -5.90 -27.60 -5.75
CA ASN A 35 -4.94 -28.42 -4.98
C ASN A 35 -3.73 -28.92 -5.79
N THR A 36 -3.38 -28.23 -6.87
CA THR A 36 -2.20 -28.58 -7.68
C THR A 36 -1.25 -27.39 -7.82
N PRO A 37 0.09 -27.63 -7.78
CA PRO A 37 1.06 -26.55 -7.98
C PRO A 37 0.91 -25.92 -9.38
N SER A 38 1.04 -24.59 -9.45
CA SER A 38 0.98 -23.86 -10.72
C SER A 38 2.15 -24.23 -11.63
N ARG A 39 1.84 -24.74 -12.82
CA ARG A 39 2.85 -25.13 -13.85
C ARG A 39 3.59 -23.91 -14.42
N VAL A 40 2.91 -22.77 -14.51
CA VAL A 40 3.46 -21.54 -15.13
C VAL A 40 4.12 -20.61 -14.14
N ARG A 41 3.99 -20.83 -12.82
CA ARG A 41 4.53 -19.99 -11.77
C ARG A 41 6.01 -19.68 -11.96
N LYS A 42 6.83 -20.71 -12.13
CA LYS A 42 8.30 -20.54 -12.28
C LYS A 42 8.66 -19.68 -13.48
N MET A 43 7.95 -19.82 -14.59
CA MET A 43 8.19 -19.04 -15.80
C MET A 43 7.83 -17.56 -15.58
N ILE A 44 6.66 -17.26 -15.02
CA ILE A 44 6.19 -15.90 -14.74
C ILE A 44 7.10 -15.22 -13.72
N LEU A 45 7.44 -15.89 -12.63
CA LEU A 45 8.27 -15.31 -11.57
C LEU A 45 9.72 -15.08 -12.03
N ARG A 46 10.21 -15.90 -12.96
CA ARG A 46 11.53 -15.69 -13.56
C ARG A 46 11.55 -14.43 -14.44
N SER A 47 10.46 -14.13 -15.15
CA SER A 47 10.42 -12.98 -16.06
C SER A 47 10.32 -11.64 -15.32
N ASN A 48 9.73 -11.59 -14.13
CA ASN A 48 9.58 -10.36 -13.36
C ASN A 48 10.74 -10.06 -12.39
N ALA A 49 11.70 -10.99 -12.25
CA ALA A 49 12.87 -10.89 -11.38
C ALA A 49 12.59 -10.66 -9.88
N ILE A 50 11.33 -10.75 -9.44
CA ILE A 50 10.94 -10.60 -8.02
C ILE A 50 11.31 -11.89 -7.28
N LYS A 51 12.08 -11.78 -6.21
CA LYS A 51 12.53 -12.92 -5.40
C LYS A 51 11.64 -13.18 -4.19
N THR A 52 11.22 -12.11 -3.54
CA THR A 52 10.38 -12.15 -2.34
C THR A 52 9.27 -11.13 -2.44
N ARG A 53 8.20 -11.34 -1.69
CA ARG A 53 7.10 -10.38 -1.54
C ARG A 53 6.45 -10.53 -0.18
N HIS A 54 5.73 -9.50 0.25
CA HIS A 54 4.98 -9.49 1.49
C HIS A 54 3.50 -9.63 1.19
N TYR A 55 2.80 -10.41 1.99
CA TYR A 55 1.35 -10.59 1.91
C TYR A 55 0.70 -10.19 3.22
N ALA A 56 -0.35 -9.40 3.13
CA ALA A 56 -1.19 -9.04 4.29
C ALA A 56 -2.15 -10.19 4.67
N ILE A 57 -1.60 -11.41 4.78
CA ILE A 57 -2.32 -12.65 5.08
C ILE A 57 -1.52 -13.43 6.13
N ASN A 58 -2.19 -13.90 7.16
CA ASN A 58 -1.61 -14.88 8.08
C ASN A 58 -1.50 -16.24 7.36
N PRO A 59 -0.33 -16.85 7.25
CA PRO A 59 -0.16 -18.10 6.52
C PRO A 59 -0.84 -19.31 7.18
N GLU A 60 -1.09 -19.25 8.48
CA GLU A 60 -1.71 -20.34 9.25
C GLU A 60 -3.25 -20.26 9.23
N THR A 61 -3.80 -19.09 9.58
CA THR A 61 -5.24 -18.87 9.66
C THR A 61 -5.89 -18.50 8.34
N ARG A 62 -5.11 -18.02 7.36
CA ARG A 62 -5.56 -17.48 6.07
C ARG A 62 -6.36 -16.19 6.18
N GLU A 63 -6.38 -15.58 7.33
CA GLU A 63 -7.06 -14.31 7.56
C GLU A 63 -6.21 -13.14 7.11
N THR A 64 -6.87 -12.08 6.65
CA THR A 64 -6.21 -10.82 6.31
C THR A 64 -5.66 -10.16 7.57
N THR A 65 -4.38 -9.81 7.57
CA THR A 65 -3.72 -9.14 8.71
C THR A 65 -3.83 -7.62 8.65
N HIS A 66 -3.92 -7.05 7.45
CA HIS A 66 -4.03 -5.61 7.21
C HIS A 66 -4.92 -5.36 6.00
N THR A 67 -5.81 -4.40 6.12
CA THR A 67 -6.56 -3.83 4.99
C THR A 67 -5.65 -2.91 4.17
N SER A 68 -6.08 -2.53 2.97
CA SER A 68 -5.36 -1.56 2.14
C SER A 68 -5.22 -0.19 2.83
N THR A 69 -6.23 0.20 3.60
CA THR A 69 -6.23 1.42 4.43
C THR A 69 -5.16 1.34 5.51
N GLU A 70 -5.11 0.25 6.27
CA GLU A 70 -4.14 0.05 7.35
C GLU A 70 -2.70 0.01 6.82
N LEU A 71 -2.45 -0.63 5.68
CA LEU A 71 -1.13 -0.60 5.04
C LEU A 71 -0.65 0.83 4.75
N ALA A 72 -1.55 1.68 4.24
CA ALA A 72 -1.23 3.09 3.97
C ALA A 72 -0.98 3.88 5.26
N VAL A 73 -1.79 3.65 6.29
CA VAL A 73 -1.65 4.31 7.60
C VAL A 73 -0.33 3.92 8.28
N GLU A 74 0.08 2.66 8.21
CA GLU A 74 1.36 2.23 8.77
C GLU A 74 2.57 2.90 8.08
N ALA A 75 2.50 3.09 6.75
CA ALA A 75 3.52 3.86 6.04
C ALA A 75 3.54 5.34 6.47
N ILE A 76 2.37 5.95 6.71
CA ILE A 76 2.26 7.32 7.24
C ILE A 76 2.78 7.39 8.68
N ASN A 77 2.46 6.40 9.52
CA ASN A 77 3.00 6.31 10.87
C ASN A 77 4.54 6.28 10.87
N ASP A 78 5.14 5.63 9.88
CA ASP A 78 6.60 5.65 9.71
C ASP A 78 7.12 7.06 9.35
N LEU A 79 6.44 7.79 8.47
CA LEU A 79 6.77 9.20 8.20
C LEU A 79 6.68 10.06 9.47
N ILE A 80 5.67 9.84 10.31
CA ILE A 80 5.52 10.54 11.59
C ILE A 80 6.69 10.20 12.53
N ARG A 81 7.09 8.93 12.62
CA ARG A 81 8.27 8.50 13.39
C ARG A 81 9.57 9.14 12.88
N GLN A 82 9.66 9.40 11.59
CA GLN A 82 10.77 10.14 10.96
C GLN A 82 10.70 11.66 11.20
N GLY A 83 9.73 12.15 11.98
CA GLY A 83 9.58 13.56 12.33
C GLY A 83 8.72 14.36 11.34
N MET A 84 7.82 13.72 10.58
CA MET A 84 6.78 14.44 9.83
C MET A 84 5.75 15.02 10.81
N ASN A 85 5.48 16.33 10.69
CA ASN A 85 4.44 16.98 11.46
C ASN A 85 3.12 16.95 10.69
N VAL A 86 2.13 16.21 11.18
CA VAL A 86 0.82 16.09 10.54
C VAL A 86 0.09 17.43 10.40
N ASN A 87 0.37 18.41 11.28
CA ASN A 87 -0.26 19.73 11.22
C ASN A 87 0.29 20.62 10.08
N GLU A 88 1.39 20.23 9.46
CA GLU A 88 1.98 20.94 8.30
C GLU A 88 1.50 20.37 6.96
N VAL A 89 0.74 19.27 6.99
CA VAL A 89 0.16 18.65 5.79
C VAL A 89 -1.12 19.39 5.41
N SER A 90 -1.21 19.85 4.18
CA SER A 90 -2.40 20.51 3.64
C SER A 90 -3.24 19.60 2.73
N CYS A 91 -2.61 18.59 2.12
CA CYS A 91 -3.29 17.69 1.19
C CYS A 91 -2.82 16.25 1.39
N LEU A 92 -3.75 15.31 1.38
CA LEU A 92 -3.51 13.87 1.33
C LEU A 92 -3.98 13.34 -0.03
N ALA A 93 -3.06 13.00 -0.91
CA ALA A 93 -3.36 12.32 -2.16
C ALA A 93 -3.16 10.80 -2.00
N CYS A 94 -4.20 10.03 -2.21
CA CYS A 94 -4.19 8.59 -2.09
C CYS A 94 -4.53 7.92 -3.42
N GLY A 95 -3.62 7.12 -3.96
CA GLY A 95 -3.80 6.35 -5.18
C GLY A 95 -3.74 4.85 -4.90
N THR A 96 -4.73 4.10 -5.38
CA THR A 96 -4.76 2.64 -5.26
C THR A 96 -5.43 1.97 -6.45
N SER A 97 -4.94 0.79 -6.84
CA SER A 97 -5.62 -0.04 -7.83
C SER A 97 -6.78 -0.83 -7.23
N TYR A 98 -6.73 -1.10 -5.93
CA TYR A 98 -7.72 -1.92 -5.23
C TYR A 98 -8.02 -1.30 -3.86
N PRO A 99 -9.02 -0.40 -3.76
CA PRO A 99 -9.47 0.16 -2.50
C PRO A 99 -10.22 -0.89 -1.67
N ASP A 100 -10.25 -0.73 -0.35
CA ASP A 100 -11.00 -1.63 0.54
C ASP A 100 -12.51 -1.55 0.26
N GLN A 101 -12.99 -0.40 -0.17
CA GLN A 101 -14.38 -0.15 -0.58
C GLN A 101 -14.48 1.05 -1.52
N ILE A 102 -15.62 1.16 -2.21
CA ILE A 102 -15.87 2.23 -3.16
C ILE A 102 -16.18 3.56 -2.44
N MET A 103 -16.96 3.50 -1.37
CA MET A 103 -17.41 4.67 -0.60
C MET A 103 -17.40 4.38 0.90
N PRO A 104 -16.83 5.29 1.74
CA PRO A 104 -16.03 6.46 1.37
C PRO A 104 -14.76 6.06 0.62
N GLY A 105 -14.18 7.01 -0.15
CA GLY A 105 -12.96 6.75 -0.90
C GLY A 105 -11.76 6.44 0.01
N GLN A 106 -10.77 5.70 -0.53
CA GLN A 106 -9.60 5.23 0.21
C GLN A 106 -8.88 6.34 1.00
N GLY A 107 -8.68 7.52 0.41
CA GLY A 107 -8.01 8.63 1.09
C GLY A 107 -8.76 9.14 2.32
N VAL A 108 -10.10 9.13 2.29
CA VAL A 108 -10.92 9.52 3.44
C VAL A 108 -10.79 8.51 4.58
N MET A 109 -10.77 7.21 4.26
CA MET A 109 -10.55 6.17 5.26
C MET A 109 -9.16 6.25 5.87
N VAL A 110 -8.13 6.46 5.05
CA VAL A 110 -6.75 6.66 5.52
C VAL A 110 -6.67 7.89 6.42
N HIS A 111 -7.24 9.04 6.01
CA HIS A 111 -7.26 10.25 6.84
C HIS A 111 -7.91 10.00 8.21
N GLY A 112 -9.02 9.27 8.24
CA GLY A 112 -9.74 8.95 9.49
C GLY A 112 -8.95 8.10 10.48
N LEU A 113 -7.90 7.42 10.03
CA LEU A 113 -7.04 6.58 10.87
C LEU A 113 -5.69 7.23 11.21
N ILE A 114 -5.35 8.40 10.64
CA ILE A 114 -4.12 9.11 11.00
C ILE A 114 -4.29 9.77 12.37
N PRO A 115 -3.43 9.47 13.36
CA PRO A 115 -3.55 10.04 14.69
C PRO A 115 -3.43 11.57 14.69
N ASN A 116 -4.41 12.24 15.30
CA ASN A 116 -4.44 13.70 15.46
C ASN A 116 -4.34 14.50 14.14
N ALA A 117 -4.73 13.90 13.02
CA ALA A 117 -4.73 14.60 11.74
C ALA A 117 -5.74 15.76 11.75
N PRO A 118 -5.32 16.98 11.40
CA PRO A 118 -6.25 18.08 11.17
C PRO A 118 -7.06 17.85 9.87
N PRO A 119 -8.05 18.66 9.55
CA PRO A 119 -8.73 18.61 8.27
C PRO A 119 -7.72 18.86 7.12
N TYR A 120 -7.63 17.91 6.17
CA TYR A 120 -6.84 18.03 4.94
C TYR A 120 -7.75 18.17 3.73
N GLU A 121 -7.21 18.69 2.64
CA GLU A 121 -7.75 18.36 1.32
C GLU A 121 -7.44 16.89 1.03
N VAL A 122 -8.46 16.09 0.68
CA VAL A 122 -8.27 14.66 0.43
C VAL A 122 -8.60 14.34 -1.03
N LEU A 123 -7.61 13.87 -1.76
CA LEU A 123 -7.75 13.37 -3.12
C LEU A 123 -7.65 11.85 -3.14
N THR A 124 -8.61 11.21 -3.79
CA THR A 124 -8.59 9.75 -3.97
C THR A 124 -8.68 9.40 -5.44
N THR A 125 -7.71 8.61 -5.91
CA THR A 125 -7.72 8.03 -7.24
C THR A 125 -7.67 6.52 -7.14
N ALA A 126 -8.52 5.83 -7.91
CA ALA A 126 -8.63 4.37 -7.84
C ALA A 126 -8.88 3.75 -9.21
N GLY A 127 -8.59 2.46 -9.34
CA GLY A 127 -8.95 1.62 -10.49
C GLY A 127 -7.93 1.60 -11.63
N VAL A 128 -6.88 2.43 -11.62
CA VAL A 128 -5.80 2.42 -12.63
C VAL A 128 -4.44 2.47 -11.94
N CYS A 129 -3.49 1.64 -12.37
CA CYS A 129 -2.18 1.50 -11.73
C CYS A 129 -1.39 2.83 -11.61
N VAL A 130 -1.57 3.76 -12.54
CA VAL A 130 -0.89 5.06 -12.56
C VAL A 130 -1.75 6.23 -12.04
N ALA A 131 -2.99 5.97 -11.62
CA ALA A 131 -3.92 7.02 -11.21
C ALA A 131 -3.43 7.83 -9.99
N GLY A 132 -2.56 7.27 -9.17
CA GLY A 132 -1.95 7.97 -8.04
C GLY A 132 -0.81 8.91 -8.41
N MET A 133 -0.39 8.93 -9.69
CA MET A 133 0.72 9.75 -10.18
C MET A 133 0.30 10.70 -11.33
N ALA A 134 -0.97 10.67 -11.73
CA ALA A 134 -1.50 11.47 -12.82
C ALA A 134 -1.94 12.87 -12.33
#